data_3a8725dfc3be2ff3bd7bd66d2607f6d2
#
_entry.id   3a8725dfc3be2ff3bd7bd66d2607f6d2
#
_cell.length_a   1.000
_cell.length_b   1.000
_cell.length_c   1.000
_cell.angle_alpha   90.00
_cell.angle_beta   90.00
_cell.angle_gamma   90.00
#
_symmetry.space_group_name_H-M   'P 1'
#
loop_
_entity.id
_entity.type
_entity.pdbx_description
1 polymer ?
#
loop_
_entity_poly.entity_id
_entity_poly.type
_entity_poly.pdbx_seq_one_letter_code
_entity_poly.pdbx_strand_id
1 'polypeptide(L)'
;MPVLHNRISNDALKAKMLAETEPRTTISFYKYFTIANPQHTRDALYQMFTALNVFGRVYLAHEGINAQISVPQSNVEAFRQQLYAFDPALNDLRLNIALDDDGKSFWVLRMKVRERIVADGIDDPDFDASNVGDYLKAAEVNAMLDDPEAVFIDMRNHYEYEVGHFENALEIPADTFRDQLPKAVEMMQAHKDKKIVMYC
;
A
#
# COMPACT_ATOMS: atom_id res chain seq x y z
N MET A 1 28.39 9.78 -5.97
CA MET A 1 27.08 9.22 -5.55
C MET A 1 27.34 8.00 -4.70
N PRO A 2 26.73 7.84 -3.53
CA PRO A 2 26.88 6.61 -2.77
C PRO A 2 26.37 5.41 -3.59
N VAL A 3 27.10 4.31 -3.58
CA VAL A 3 26.73 3.08 -4.27
C VAL A 3 25.55 2.45 -3.54
N LEU A 4 24.36 2.53 -4.12
CA LEU A 4 23.12 1.98 -3.56
C LEU A 4 22.95 0.46 -3.82
N HIS A 5 24.05 -0.29 -3.97
CA HIS A 5 24.03 -1.71 -4.23
C HIS A 5 24.46 -2.51 -3.00
N ASN A 6 23.63 -3.47 -2.64
CA ASN A 6 23.99 -4.45 -1.64
C ASN A 6 24.94 -5.50 -2.26
N ARG A 7 26.17 -5.56 -1.76
CA ARG A 7 27.21 -6.53 -2.20
C ARG A 7 27.18 -7.85 -1.42
N ILE A 8 26.24 -7.97 -0.47
CA ILE A 8 26.09 -9.17 0.37
C ILE A 8 25.07 -10.10 -0.29
N SER A 9 25.28 -11.41 -0.21
CA SER A 9 24.33 -12.39 -0.75
C SER A 9 22.98 -12.33 -0.03
N ASN A 10 21.89 -12.65 -0.73
CA ASN A 10 20.54 -12.70 -0.12
C ASN A 10 20.50 -13.65 1.08
N ASP A 11 21.18 -14.78 1.02
CA ASP A 11 21.20 -15.78 2.10
C ASP A 11 21.88 -15.23 3.36
N ALA A 12 23.00 -14.51 3.19
CA ALA A 12 23.68 -13.86 4.30
C ALA A 12 22.83 -12.75 4.94
N LEU A 13 22.10 -11.96 4.14
CA LEU A 13 21.18 -10.95 4.62
C LEU A 13 20.00 -11.55 5.37
N LYS A 14 19.42 -12.63 4.84
CA LYS A 14 18.35 -13.37 5.48
C LYS A 14 18.82 -13.99 6.81
N ALA A 15 20.00 -14.60 6.83
CA ALA A 15 20.58 -15.16 8.05
C ALA A 15 20.81 -14.07 9.12
N LYS A 16 21.32 -12.91 8.71
CA LYS A 16 21.48 -11.74 9.61
C LYS A 16 20.14 -11.30 10.19
N MET A 17 19.09 -11.21 9.35
CA MET A 17 17.75 -10.84 9.81
C MET A 17 17.19 -11.86 10.81
N LEU A 18 17.33 -13.16 10.54
CA LEU A 18 16.83 -14.21 11.42
C LEU A 18 17.57 -14.24 12.77
N ALA A 19 18.84 -13.85 12.79
CA ALA A 19 19.64 -13.73 14.00
C ALA A 19 19.37 -12.44 14.80
N GLU A 20 18.65 -11.47 14.24
CA GLU A 20 18.27 -10.24 14.93
C GLU A 20 17.30 -10.56 16.07
N THR A 21 17.61 -10.10 17.27
CA THR A 21 16.78 -10.31 18.47
C THR A 21 15.79 -9.20 18.73
N GLU A 22 16.03 -8.02 18.14
CA GLU A 22 15.12 -6.89 18.27
C GLU A 22 13.80 -7.18 17.51
N PRO A 23 12.64 -6.99 18.17
CA PRO A 23 11.35 -7.08 17.50
C PRO A 23 11.23 -6.03 16.39
N ARG A 24 10.51 -6.37 15.34
CA ARG A 24 10.25 -5.46 14.22
C ARG A 24 8.76 -5.38 13.97
N THR A 25 8.32 -4.25 13.43
CA THR A 25 6.93 -4.00 13.06
C THR A 25 6.82 -3.94 11.53
N THR A 26 5.97 -4.76 10.96
CA THR A 26 5.61 -4.68 9.54
C THR A 26 4.56 -3.59 9.34
N ILE A 27 4.86 -2.66 8.46
CA ILE A 27 4.03 -1.48 8.16
C ILE A 27 3.82 -1.43 6.66
N SER A 28 2.58 -1.18 6.25
CA SER A 28 2.27 -0.86 4.86
C SER A 28 1.56 0.49 4.77
N PHE A 29 1.85 1.23 3.70
CA PHE A 29 1.18 2.48 3.39
C PHE A 29 1.29 2.80 1.91
N TYR A 30 0.34 3.55 1.41
CA TYR A 30 0.42 4.19 0.10
C TYR A 30 -0.20 5.58 0.16
N LYS A 31 0.27 6.45 -0.73
CA LYS A 31 -0.28 7.79 -0.88
C LYS A 31 -0.12 8.27 -2.30
N TYR A 32 -1.22 8.69 -2.90
CA TYR A 32 -1.21 9.45 -4.14
C TYR A 32 -0.95 10.93 -3.82
N PHE A 33 0.09 11.49 -4.40
CA PHE A 33 0.44 12.91 -4.37
C PHE A 33 1.52 13.17 -5.42
N THR A 34 1.61 14.40 -5.92
CA THR A 34 2.57 14.72 -6.96
C THR A 34 4.00 14.76 -6.43
N ILE A 35 4.86 13.90 -6.96
CA ILE A 35 6.29 13.89 -6.72
C ILE A 35 7.01 14.46 -7.94
N ALA A 36 7.51 15.69 -7.83
CA ALA A 36 8.14 16.38 -8.96
C ALA A 36 9.39 15.65 -9.48
N ASN A 37 10.20 15.07 -8.59
CA ASN A 37 11.40 14.31 -8.95
C ASN A 37 11.47 13.00 -8.16
N PRO A 38 10.87 11.90 -8.67
CA PRO A 38 10.85 10.61 -7.98
C PRO A 38 12.24 10.03 -7.69
N GLN A 39 13.25 10.30 -8.52
CA GLN A 39 14.62 9.83 -8.29
C GLN A 39 15.25 10.51 -7.08
N HIS A 40 15.13 11.84 -6.99
CA HIS A 40 15.65 12.59 -5.85
C HIS A 40 14.93 12.19 -4.55
N THR A 41 13.61 12.11 -4.59
CA THR A 41 12.78 11.65 -3.46
C THR A 41 13.16 10.25 -3.02
N ARG A 42 13.35 9.32 -3.98
CA ARG A 42 13.82 7.96 -3.70
C ARG A 42 15.16 7.97 -2.96
N ASP A 43 16.13 8.77 -3.39
CA ASP A 43 17.46 8.80 -2.79
C ASP A 43 17.43 9.35 -1.36
N ALA A 44 16.65 10.41 -1.12
CA ALA A 44 16.47 10.99 0.21
C ALA A 44 15.76 10.02 1.17
N LEU A 45 14.65 9.41 0.74
CA LEU A 45 13.95 8.40 1.54
C LEU A 45 14.80 7.15 1.78
N TYR A 46 15.61 6.74 0.79
CA TYR A 46 16.51 5.61 0.96
C TYR A 46 17.54 5.85 2.07
N GLN A 47 18.12 7.05 2.13
CA GLN A 47 19.06 7.43 3.19
C GLN A 47 18.35 7.43 4.56
N MET A 48 17.18 8.04 4.67
CA MET A 48 16.38 8.09 5.90
C MET A 48 16.02 6.68 6.39
N PHE A 49 15.50 5.84 5.52
CA PHE A 49 15.09 4.47 5.87
C PHE A 49 16.29 3.60 6.24
N THR A 50 17.42 3.78 5.57
CA THR A 50 18.67 3.07 5.89
C THR A 50 19.19 3.48 7.27
N ALA A 51 19.16 4.77 7.62
CA ALA A 51 19.58 5.27 8.93
C ALA A 51 18.71 4.71 10.07
N LEU A 52 17.45 4.41 9.80
CA LEU A 52 16.48 3.80 10.74
C LEU A 52 16.46 2.28 10.68
N ASN A 53 17.37 1.64 9.93
CA ASN A 53 17.45 0.20 9.74
C ASN A 53 16.12 -0.41 9.23
N VAL A 54 15.43 0.29 8.34
CA VAL A 54 14.19 -0.15 7.69
C VAL A 54 14.51 -1.11 6.55
N PHE A 55 13.79 -2.22 6.46
CA PHE A 55 13.82 -3.13 5.31
C PHE A 55 12.45 -3.16 4.63
N GLY A 56 12.42 -3.61 3.38
CA GLY A 56 11.14 -3.72 2.66
C GLY A 56 11.23 -3.35 1.20
N ARG A 57 10.05 -3.15 0.63
CA ARG A 57 9.86 -2.73 -0.77
C ARG A 57 9.13 -1.40 -0.81
N VAL A 58 9.71 -0.46 -1.54
CA VAL A 58 9.11 0.86 -1.75
C VAL A 58 9.14 1.17 -3.23
N TYR A 59 7.99 1.56 -3.75
CA TYR A 59 7.84 2.05 -5.12
C TYR A 59 7.45 3.52 -5.08
N LEU A 60 8.12 4.32 -5.91
CA LEU A 60 7.83 5.73 -6.11
C LEU A 60 7.54 5.97 -7.58
N ALA A 61 6.59 6.85 -7.84
CA ALA A 61 6.28 7.36 -9.17
C ALA A 61 5.98 8.86 -9.08
N HIS A 62 5.74 9.52 -10.19
CA HIS A 62 5.27 10.91 -10.17
C HIS A 62 3.94 11.07 -9.43
N GLU A 63 3.11 10.03 -9.41
CA GLU A 63 1.80 10.01 -8.78
C GLU A 63 1.81 9.67 -7.28
N GLY A 64 2.97 9.26 -6.69
CA GLY A 64 3.00 8.96 -5.26
C GLY A 64 4.00 7.90 -4.81
N ILE A 65 3.68 7.28 -3.67
CA ILE A 65 4.47 6.27 -2.98
C ILE A 65 3.63 5.07 -2.57
N ASN A 66 4.21 3.86 -2.66
CA ASN A 66 3.66 2.62 -2.13
C ASN A 66 4.76 1.84 -1.42
N ALA A 67 4.54 1.47 -0.17
CA ALA A 67 5.54 0.87 0.70
C ALA A 67 4.98 -0.31 1.51
N GLN A 68 5.79 -1.37 1.58
CA GLN A 68 5.65 -2.49 2.50
C GLN A 68 7.00 -2.69 3.17
N ILE A 69 7.08 -2.40 4.45
CA ILE A 69 8.36 -2.29 5.17
C ILE A 69 8.30 -2.97 6.53
N SER A 70 9.48 -3.26 7.05
CA SER A 70 9.71 -3.74 8.41
C SER A 70 10.65 -2.75 9.11
N VAL A 71 10.23 -2.26 10.25
CA VAL A 71 10.93 -1.23 11.05
C VAL A 71 11.28 -1.82 12.41
N PRO A 72 12.53 -1.68 12.92
CA PRO A 72 12.83 -2.06 14.30
C PRO A 72 11.90 -1.37 15.29
N GLN A 73 11.42 -2.10 16.29
CA GLN A 73 10.44 -1.59 17.25
C GLN A 73 10.91 -0.29 17.93
N SER A 74 12.20 -0.19 18.24
CA SER A 74 12.79 1.02 18.82
C SER A 74 12.75 2.24 17.90
N ASN A 75 12.66 2.03 16.58
CA ASN A 75 12.70 3.08 15.56
C ASN A 75 11.34 3.46 14.99
N VAL A 76 10.26 2.77 15.37
CA VAL A 76 8.91 2.99 14.78
C VAL A 76 8.44 4.43 14.94
N GLU A 77 8.62 5.01 16.13
CA GLU A 77 8.18 6.38 16.38
C GLU A 77 9.05 7.41 15.63
N ALA A 78 10.37 7.21 15.61
CA ALA A 78 11.28 8.06 14.85
C ALA A 78 11.00 7.97 13.34
N PHE A 79 10.69 6.76 12.83
CA PHE A 79 10.27 6.55 11.46
C PHE A 79 9.02 7.34 11.12
N ARG A 80 7.97 7.24 11.95
CA ARG A 80 6.72 7.94 11.76
C ARG A 80 6.92 9.46 11.70
N GLN A 81 7.64 10.01 12.68
CA GLN A 81 7.91 11.45 12.75
C GLN A 81 8.70 11.95 11.53
N GLN A 82 9.76 11.23 11.13
CA GLN A 82 10.56 11.62 9.97
C GLN A 82 9.80 11.47 8.65
N LEU A 83 8.96 10.44 8.51
CA LEU A 83 8.12 10.25 7.32
C LEU A 83 7.10 11.40 7.20
N TYR A 84 6.42 11.76 8.30
CA TYR A 84 5.43 12.82 8.30
C TYR A 84 6.04 14.21 8.06
N ALA A 85 7.26 14.43 8.55
CA ALA A 85 7.98 15.67 8.32
C ALA A 85 8.66 15.76 6.94
N PHE A 86 8.73 14.64 6.19
CA PHE A 86 9.44 14.59 4.93
C PHE A 86 8.76 15.40 3.83
N ASP A 87 7.44 15.32 3.75
CA ASP A 87 6.62 16.06 2.79
C ASP A 87 5.24 16.35 3.42
N PRO A 88 4.68 17.56 3.22
CA PRO A 88 3.35 17.89 3.75
C PRO A 88 2.25 16.90 3.35
N ALA A 89 2.34 16.29 2.17
CA ALA A 89 1.40 15.30 1.69
C ALA A 89 1.45 13.98 2.48
N LEU A 90 2.55 13.72 3.18
CA LEU A 90 2.73 12.54 4.03
C LEU A 90 2.37 12.78 5.49
N ASN A 91 2.02 14.02 5.86
CA ASN A 91 1.57 14.31 7.21
C ASN A 91 0.28 13.54 7.51
N ASP A 92 0.20 12.94 8.70
CA ASP A 92 -0.94 12.10 9.15
C ASP A 92 -1.31 10.95 8.20
N LEU A 93 -0.37 10.51 7.35
CA LEU A 93 -0.55 9.33 6.52
C LEU A 93 -0.92 8.12 7.37
N ARG A 94 -1.99 7.42 6.99
CA ARG A 94 -2.39 6.17 7.63
C ARG A 94 -1.32 5.10 7.41
N LEU A 95 -0.76 4.61 8.51
CA LEU A 95 0.15 3.48 8.54
C LEU A 95 -0.61 2.22 8.97
N ASN A 96 -0.71 1.24 8.09
CA ASN A 96 -1.33 -0.05 8.39
C ASN A 96 -0.27 -0.95 9.03
N ILE A 97 -0.48 -1.32 10.27
CA ILE A 97 0.41 -2.17 11.05
C ILE A 97 -0.11 -3.61 10.96
N ALA A 98 0.75 -4.54 10.55
CA ALA A 98 0.40 -5.96 10.53
C ALA A 98 0.20 -6.48 11.95
N LEU A 99 -0.84 -7.28 12.14
CA LEU A 99 -1.13 -8.00 13.38
C LEU A 99 -0.54 -9.40 13.27
N ASP A 100 -0.07 -9.95 14.41
CA ASP A 100 0.46 -11.31 14.52
C ASP A 100 1.59 -11.65 13.52
N ASP A 101 2.43 -10.64 13.20
CA ASP A 101 3.58 -10.75 12.30
C ASP A 101 4.89 -10.59 13.07
N ASP A 102 5.89 -11.42 12.75
CA ASP A 102 7.21 -11.38 13.39
C ASP A 102 8.13 -10.25 12.88
N GLY A 103 7.66 -9.50 11.89
CA GLY A 103 8.40 -8.40 11.26
C GLY A 103 9.59 -8.83 10.41
N LYS A 104 9.81 -10.13 10.20
CA LYS A 104 10.99 -10.70 9.52
C LYS A 104 10.79 -11.04 8.05
N SER A 105 9.69 -10.59 7.45
CA SER A 105 9.37 -10.84 6.03
C SER A 105 10.34 -10.14 5.06
N PHE A 106 11.11 -9.14 5.53
CA PHE A 106 12.06 -8.39 4.72
C PHE A 106 13.43 -8.36 5.36
N TRP A 107 14.49 -8.55 4.56
CA TRP A 107 15.90 -8.53 5.00
C TRP A 107 16.77 -7.54 4.24
N VAL A 108 16.18 -6.76 3.33
CA VAL A 108 16.86 -5.72 2.55
C VAL A 108 15.87 -4.61 2.20
N LEU A 109 16.36 -3.38 2.17
CA LEU A 109 15.60 -2.26 1.64
C LEU A 109 15.74 -2.21 0.12
N ARG A 110 14.61 -2.26 -0.59
CA ARG A 110 14.52 -2.11 -2.05
C ARG A 110 13.60 -0.95 -2.38
N MET A 111 14.16 0.14 -2.87
CA MET A 111 13.40 1.27 -3.39
C MET A 111 13.58 1.39 -4.89
N LYS A 112 12.47 1.48 -5.63
CA LYS A 112 12.49 1.61 -7.09
C LYS A 112 11.56 2.74 -7.53
N VAL A 113 12.04 3.52 -8.48
CA VAL A 113 11.17 4.41 -9.24
C VAL A 113 10.49 3.59 -10.32
N ARG A 114 9.20 3.80 -10.48
CA ARG A 114 8.32 3.15 -11.45
C ARG A 114 7.54 4.23 -12.21
N GLU A 115 6.89 3.85 -13.29
CA GLU A 115 5.95 4.72 -13.98
C GLU A 115 4.72 4.98 -13.13
N ARG A 116 4.24 3.94 -12.41
CA ARG A 116 3.09 3.98 -11.50
C ARG A 116 3.40 3.25 -10.20
N ILE A 117 2.73 3.65 -9.11
CA ILE A 117 2.85 2.99 -7.80
C ILE A 117 1.96 1.75 -7.67
N VAL A 118 0.90 1.64 -8.50
CA VAL A 118 0.00 0.49 -8.61
C VAL A 118 -0.08 0.09 -10.07
N ALA A 119 -0.15 -1.21 -10.35
CA ALA A 119 -0.33 -1.74 -11.69
C ALA A 119 -1.83 -1.79 -12.06
N ASP A 120 -2.47 -0.63 -12.17
CA ASP A 120 -3.89 -0.48 -12.47
C ASP A 120 -4.24 -0.65 -13.96
N GLY A 121 -3.27 -0.42 -14.85
CA GLY A 121 -3.49 -0.51 -16.31
C GLY A 121 -4.25 0.66 -16.91
N ILE A 122 -4.53 1.72 -16.13
CA ILE A 122 -5.21 2.91 -16.63
C ILE A 122 -4.23 3.70 -17.50
N ASP A 123 -4.53 3.86 -18.77
CA ASP A 123 -3.75 4.65 -19.73
C ASP A 123 -4.56 5.88 -20.16
N ASP A 124 -5.01 6.65 -19.18
CA ASP A 124 -5.75 7.89 -19.36
C ASP A 124 -4.92 9.04 -18.78
N PRO A 125 -4.46 10.00 -19.61
CA PRO A 125 -3.67 11.14 -19.14
C PRO A 125 -4.45 12.10 -18.24
N ASP A 126 -5.78 12.09 -18.32
CA ASP A 126 -6.67 12.93 -17.51
C ASP A 126 -7.13 12.22 -16.22
N PHE A 127 -6.67 10.98 -15.97
CA PHE A 127 -7.00 10.24 -14.77
C PHE A 127 -6.43 10.92 -13.52
N ASP A 128 -7.32 11.39 -12.65
CA ASP A 128 -6.97 12.01 -11.38
C ASP A 128 -7.12 11.00 -10.22
N ALA A 129 -6.01 10.44 -9.77
CA ALA A 129 -5.95 9.53 -8.64
C ALA A 129 -6.29 10.19 -7.29
N SER A 130 -6.43 11.51 -7.22
CA SER A 130 -6.86 12.24 -6.02
C SER A 130 -8.39 12.35 -5.91
N ASN A 131 -9.11 12.15 -7.01
CA ASN A 131 -10.57 12.10 -7.03
C ASN A 131 -11.05 10.73 -6.56
N VAL A 132 -11.12 10.57 -5.25
CA VAL A 132 -11.50 9.31 -4.59
C VAL A 132 -12.89 9.42 -3.96
N GLY A 133 -13.53 8.28 -3.71
CA GLY A 133 -14.75 8.19 -2.92
C GLY A 133 -14.52 8.51 -1.43
N ASP A 134 -15.60 8.59 -0.68
CA ASP A 134 -15.57 8.81 0.75
C ASP A 134 -15.07 7.55 1.49
N TYR A 135 -14.14 7.74 2.44
CA TYR A 135 -13.66 6.66 3.29
C TYR A 135 -14.62 6.41 4.44
N LEU A 136 -15.19 5.21 4.49
CA LEU A 136 -16.11 4.81 5.55
C LEU A 136 -15.36 4.20 6.74
N LYS A 137 -15.84 4.49 7.94
CA LYS A 137 -15.41 3.85 9.19
C LYS A 137 -16.22 2.57 9.43
N ALA A 138 -15.74 1.69 10.29
CA ALA A 138 -16.40 0.40 10.56
C ALA A 138 -17.89 0.53 10.96
N ALA A 139 -18.25 1.54 11.75
CA ALA A 139 -19.65 1.76 12.12
C ALA A 139 -20.53 2.17 10.92
N GLU A 140 -19.96 2.93 9.97
CA GLU A 140 -20.66 3.35 8.75
C GLU A 140 -20.79 2.17 7.78
N VAL A 141 -19.74 1.34 7.66
CA VAL A 141 -19.79 0.09 6.90
C VAL A 141 -20.86 -0.85 7.45
N ASN A 142 -20.94 -1.03 8.77
CA ASN A 142 -21.98 -1.86 9.40
C ASN A 142 -23.39 -1.36 9.09
N ALA A 143 -23.59 -0.04 9.12
CA ALA A 143 -24.89 0.54 8.75
C ALA A 143 -25.25 0.34 7.27
N MET A 144 -24.25 0.29 6.38
CA MET A 144 -24.44 0.02 4.95
C MET A 144 -24.75 -1.45 4.65
N LEU A 145 -24.33 -2.41 5.50
CA LEU A 145 -24.66 -3.84 5.31
C LEU A 145 -26.17 -4.10 5.41
N ASP A 146 -26.89 -3.29 6.19
CA ASP A 146 -28.33 -3.40 6.36
C ASP A 146 -29.12 -2.50 5.37
N ASP A 147 -28.44 -1.70 4.55
CA ASP A 147 -29.06 -0.79 3.59
C ASP A 147 -29.34 -1.50 2.27
N PRO A 148 -30.62 -1.68 1.82
CA PRO A 148 -30.95 -2.34 0.57
C PRO A 148 -30.48 -1.55 -0.68
N GLU A 149 -30.14 -0.27 -0.51
CA GLU A 149 -29.59 0.58 -1.57
C GLU A 149 -28.07 0.55 -1.63
N ALA A 150 -27.40 -0.17 -0.72
CA ALA A 150 -25.96 -0.36 -0.75
C ALA A 150 -25.58 -1.64 -1.50
N VAL A 151 -24.52 -1.56 -2.32
CA VAL A 151 -23.92 -2.69 -3.02
C VAL A 151 -22.45 -2.75 -2.64
N PHE A 152 -22.05 -3.87 -2.04
CA PHE A 152 -20.67 -4.13 -1.68
C PHE A 152 -19.92 -4.79 -2.84
N ILE A 153 -18.72 -4.31 -3.16
CA ILE A 153 -17.87 -4.85 -4.21
C ILE A 153 -16.51 -5.18 -3.62
N ASP A 154 -16.13 -6.45 -3.71
CA ASP A 154 -14.81 -6.92 -3.30
C ASP A 154 -13.81 -6.78 -4.45
N MET A 155 -12.82 -5.90 -4.26
CA MET A 155 -11.74 -5.65 -5.21
C MET A 155 -10.47 -6.43 -4.87
N ARG A 156 -10.52 -7.39 -3.93
CA ARG A 156 -9.40 -8.26 -3.59
C ARG A 156 -9.27 -9.42 -4.60
N ASN A 157 -8.20 -10.20 -4.45
CA ASN A 157 -8.04 -11.41 -5.25
C ASN A 157 -9.07 -12.47 -4.89
N HIS A 158 -9.40 -13.36 -5.83
CA HIS A 158 -10.37 -14.44 -5.66
C HIS A 158 -10.12 -15.29 -4.39
N TYR A 159 -8.86 -15.67 -4.12
CA TYR A 159 -8.53 -16.47 -2.94
C TYR A 159 -8.81 -15.74 -1.61
N GLU A 160 -8.77 -14.42 -1.59
CA GLU A 160 -9.10 -13.62 -0.41
C GLU A 160 -10.63 -13.55 -0.19
N TYR A 161 -11.37 -13.46 -1.30
CA TYR A 161 -12.83 -13.54 -1.28
C TYR A 161 -13.31 -14.90 -0.75
N GLU A 162 -12.68 -16.01 -1.18
CA GLU A 162 -13.00 -17.35 -0.70
C GLU A 162 -12.74 -17.53 0.80
N VAL A 163 -11.70 -16.90 1.35
CA VAL A 163 -11.38 -16.96 2.79
C VAL A 163 -12.44 -16.24 3.64
N GLY A 164 -13.02 -15.14 3.11
CA GLY A 164 -14.08 -14.41 3.76
C GLY A 164 -14.35 -13.08 3.08
N HIS A 165 -15.60 -12.69 3.02
CA HIS A 165 -16.07 -11.46 2.38
C HIS A 165 -17.28 -10.90 3.14
N PHE A 166 -17.65 -9.63 2.88
CA PHE A 166 -18.90 -9.08 3.41
C PHE A 166 -20.11 -9.82 2.82
N GLU A 167 -21.13 -10.04 3.61
CA GLU A 167 -22.37 -10.70 3.19
C GLU A 167 -22.95 -9.98 1.96
N ASN A 168 -23.31 -10.77 0.93
CA ASN A 168 -23.81 -10.30 -0.37
C ASN A 168 -22.84 -9.40 -1.17
N ALA A 169 -21.55 -9.37 -0.83
CA ALA A 169 -20.57 -8.66 -1.63
C ALA A 169 -20.41 -9.30 -3.00
N LEU A 170 -20.35 -8.46 -4.03
CA LEU A 170 -20.07 -8.89 -5.40
C LEU A 170 -18.56 -9.04 -5.58
N GLU A 171 -18.14 -10.20 -6.05
CA GLU A 171 -16.78 -10.45 -6.47
C GLU A 171 -16.54 -9.95 -7.90
N ILE A 172 -15.37 -9.39 -8.16
CA ILE A 172 -14.93 -9.09 -9.52
C ILE A 172 -14.05 -10.25 -10.02
N PRO A 173 -14.53 -11.07 -10.96
CA PRO A 173 -13.85 -12.30 -11.37
C PRO A 173 -12.62 -12.00 -12.24
N ALA A 174 -11.49 -11.70 -11.64
CA ALA A 174 -10.21 -11.49 -12.30
C ALA A 174 -9.02 -11.81 -11.38
N ASP A 175 -7.91 -12.24 -11.99
CA ASP A 175 -6.71 -12.65 -11.26
C ASP A 175 -5.76 -11.48 -10.96
N THR A 176 -5.94 -10.35 -11.64
CA THR A 176 -5.10 -9.16 -11.44
C THR A 176 -5.94 -7.91 -11.30
N PHE A 177 -5.46 -6.94 -10.53
CA PHE A 177 -6.13 -5.65 -10.36
C PHE A 177 -6.36 -4.91 -11.69
N ARG A 178 -5.41 -5.03 -12.63
CA ARG A 178 -5.53 -4.48 -13.99
C ARG A 178 -6.73 -5.05 -14.73
N ASP A 179 -6.99 -6.34 -14.59
CA ASP A 179 -8.12 -7.01 -15.26
C ASP A 179 -9.44 -6.80 -14.50
N GLN A 180 -9.35 -6.53 -13.19
CA GLN A 180 -10.50 -6.24 -12.35
C GLN A 180 -11.15 -4.90 -12.67
N LEU A 181 -10.36 -3.85 -12.87
CA LEU A 181 -10.88 -2.49 -13.05
C LEU A 181 -11.91 -2.35 -14.19
N PRO A 182 -11.63 -2.80 -15.43
CA PRO A 182 -12.62 -2.72 -16.51
C PRO A 182 -13.91 -3.50 -16.20
N LYS A 183 -13.76 -4.69 -15.58
CA LYS A 183 -14.90 -5.53 -15.20
C LYS A 183 -15.72 -4.88 -14.09
N ALA A 184 -15.05 -4.29 -13.09
CA ALA A 184 -15.70 -3.54 -12.03
C ALA A 184 -16.53 -2.39 -12.60
N VAL A 185 -15.96 -1.62 -13.52
CA VAL A 185 -16.67 -0.51 -14.19
C VAL A 185 -17.91 -1.03 -14.95
N GLU A 186 -17.80 -2.14 -15.67
CA GLU A 186 -18.92 -2.76 -16.39
C GLU A 186 -20.00 -3.23 -15.41
N MET A 187 -19.63 -3.95 -14.37
CA MET A 187 -20.57 -4.45 -13.35
C MET A 187 -21.28 -3.30 -12.62
N MET A 188 -20.57 -2.24 -12.29
CA MET A 188 -21.12 -1.07 -11.61
C MET A 188 -22.13 -0.29 -12.45
N GLN A 189 -22.12 -0.44 -13.79
CA GLN A 189 -23.13 0.21 -14.65
C GLN A 189 -24.57 -0.18 -14.25
N ALA A 190 -24.77 -1.44 -13.82
CA ALA A 190 -26.08 -1.92 -13.37
C ALA A 190 -26.50 -1.36 -12.00
N HIS A 191 -25.59 -0.71 -11.28
CA HIS A 191 -25.79 -0.22 -9.91
C HIS A 191 -25.56 1.29 -9.77
N LYS A 192 -25.61 2.05 -10.87
CA LYS A 192 -25.32 3.50 -10.88
C LYS A 192 -26.19 4.32 -9.93
N ASP A 193 -27.42 3.87 -9.69
CA ASP A 193 -28.37 4.55 -8.82
C ASP A 193 -28.27 4.11 -7.36
N LYS A 194 -27.32 3.23 -7.05
CA LYS A 194 -27.09 2.68 -5.71
C LYS A 194 -25.84 3.24 -5.04
N LYS A 195 -25.75 3.06 -3.73
CA LYS A 195 -24.54 3.37 -2.95
C LYS A 195 -23.55 2.24 -3.16
N ILE A 196 -22.45 2.51 -3.83
CA ILE A 196 -21.40 1.51 -4.09
C ILE A 196 -20.35 1.61 -2.99
N VAL A 197 -20.16 0.50 -2.25
CA VAL A 197 -19.14 0.35 -1.21
C VAL A 197 -18.07 -0.59 -1.73
N MET A 198 -16.89 -0.07 -2.05
CA MET A 198 -15.75 -0.89 -2.50
C MET A 198 -14.77 -1.11 -1.37
N TYR A 199 -14.18 -2.30 -1.31
CA TYR A 199 -13.11 -2.64 -0.36
C TYR A 199 -12.04 -3.52 -1.01
N CYS A 200 -10.81 -3.41 -0.47
CA CYS A 200 -9.63 -4.13 -0.95
C CYS A 200 -8.72 -4.52 0.23
#